data_0f04a3372e9dfa923155245ffaf06d84
#
_entry.id   0f04a3372e9dfa923155245ffaf06d84
#
_cell.length_a   1.000
_cell.length_b   1.000
_cell.length_c   1.000
_cell.angle_alpha   90.00
_cell.angle_beta   90.00
_cell.angle_gamma   90.00
#
_symmetry.space_group_name_H-M   'P 1'
#
loop_
_entity.id
_entity.type
_entity.pdbx_description
1 polymer ?
#
loop_
_entity_poly.entity_id
_entity_poly.type
_entity_poly.pdbx_seq_one_letter_code
_entity_poly.pdbx_strand_id
1 'polypeptide(L)'
;DYDHSYGRNGDNEMNFDRWIDCERSLLFQRLMAQPAYRKALRQRWYALNDQGIFKLASLLVRVDAYQSQLEQLVPANFAQWPANGPVYYDDNDFSAELNLMKKYLGIRHKMLTTYFAEMSIGPAAPASE
;
A
#
# COMPACT_ATOMS: atom_id res chain seq x y z
N ASP A 1 -14.36 -3.33 -2.92
CA ASP A 1 -14.02 -2.07 -3.57
C ASP A 1 -12.62 -1.64 -3.16
N TYR A 2 -11.74 -1.35 -4.10
CA TYR A 2 -10.32 -1.04 -3.89
C TYR A 2 -9.91 0.31 -4.50
N ASP A 3 -10.85 1.14 -4.89
CA ASP A 3 -10.63 2.45 -5.52
C ASP A 3 -9.88 3.43 -4.61
N HIS A 4 -10.01 3.29 -3.29
CA HIS A 4 -9.26 4.05 -2.28
C HIS A 4 -7.95 3.36 -1.83
N SER A 5 -7.47 2.37 -2.58
CA SER A 5 -6.18 1.73 -2.31
C SER A 5 -5.01 2.47 -2.97
N TYR A 6 -3.79 2.03 -2.69
CA TYR A 6 -2.56 2.62 -3.22
C TYR A 6 -2.38 4.12 -2.94
N GLY A 7 -2.88 4.58 -1.79
CA GLY A 7 -2.66 5.95 -1.32
C GLY A 7 -3.69 6.97 -1.80
N ARG A 8 -4.64 6.59 -2.65
CA ARG A 8 -5.74 7.47 -3.05
C ARG A 8 -6.72 7.66 -1.90
N ASN A 9 -7.13 8.91 -1.68
CA ASN A 9 -8.23 9.30 -0.81
C ASN A 9 -9.48 9.59 -1.66
N GLY A 10 -10.64 9.66 -1.02
CA GLY A 10 -11.89 9.99 -1.69
C GLY A 10 -11.96 11.41 -2.26
N ASP A 11 -11.04 12.28 -1.88
CA ASP A 11 -10.83 13.64 -2.39
C ASP A 11 -9.76 13.71 -3.48
N ASN A 12 -9.31 12.56 -3.98
CA ASN A 12 -8.30 12.41 -5.00
C ASN A 12 -6.86 12.79 -4.60
N GLU A 13 -6.64 13.18 -3.35
CA GLU A 13 -5.29 13.41 -2.86
C GLU A 13 -4.50 12.11 -2.73
N MET A 14 -3.21 12.16 -3.10
CA MET A 14 -2.27 11.06 -2.87
C MET A 14 -1.66 11.17 -1.48
N ASN A 15 -1.94 10.18 -0.65
CA ASN A 15 -1.34 10.07 0.67
C ASN A 15 -0.36 8.88 0.70
N PHE A 16 0.92 9.17 0.54
CA PHE A 16 1.98 8.16 0.46
C PHE A 16 2.32 7.52 1.82
N ASP A 17 2.10 8.24 2.92
CA ASP A 17 2.54 7.88 4.26
C ASP A 17 1.40 7.52 5.22
N ARG A 18 0.15 7.52 4.74
CA ARG A 18 -1.00 7.13 5.54
C ARG A 18 -0.81 5.73 6.12
N TRP A 19 -0.77 5.66 7.44
CA TRP A 19 -0.75 4.40 8.15
C TRP A 19 -2.17 3.95 8.47
N ILE A 20 -2.41 2.64 8.41
CA ILE A 20 -3.67 2.09 8.92
C ILE A 20 -3.63 2.26 10.44
N ASP A 21 -4.52 3.09 10.94
CA ASP A 21 -4.63 3.33 12.36
C ASP A 21 -5.22 2.08 13.07
N CYS A 22 -4.32 1.26 13.58
CA CYS A 22 -4.70 0.10 14.38
C CYS A 22 -5.29 0.50 15.75
N GLU A 23 -5.13 1.78 16.14
CA GLU A 23 -5.59 2.28 17.44
C GLU A 23 -7.13 2.32 17.54
N ARG A 24 -7.82 2.37 16.41
CA ARG A 24 -9.29 2.32 16.37
C ARG A 24 -9.87 0.93 16.61
N SER A 25 -9.07 -0.13 16.57
CA SER A 25 -9.53 -1.50 16.77
C SER A 25 -8.96 -2.10 18.04
N LEU A 26 -9.83 -2.33 19.03
CA LEU A 26 -9.43 -2.98 20.29
C LEU A 26 -8.77 -4.36 20.05
N LEU A 27 -9.23 -5.10 19.02
CA LEU A 27 -8.63 -6.38 18.65
C LEU A 27 -7.17 -6.19 18.25
N PHE A 28 -6.88 -5.27 17.34
CA PHE A 28 -5.51 -5.01 16.89
C PHE A 28 -4.62 -4.47 18.01
N GLN A 29 -5.14 -3.59 18.86
CA GLN A 29 -4.40 -3.11 20.03
C GLN A 29 -3.96 -4.29 20.91
N ARG A 30 -4.89 -5.19 21.23
CA ARG A 30 -4.60 -6.39 22.06
C ARG A 30 -3.62 -7.34 21.40
N LEU A 31 -3.76 -7.57 20.09
CA LEU A 31 -2.84 -8.40 19.32
C LEU A 31 -1.43 -7.77 19.29
N MET A 32 -1.33 -6.48 19.00
CA MET A 32 -0.06 -5.76 18.96
C MET A 32 0.60 -5.63 20.34
N ALA A 33 -0.14 -5.72 21.43
CA ALA A 33 0.41 -5.80 22.78
C ALA A 33 1.14 -7.13 23.05
N GLN A 34 0.84 -8.20 22.29
CA GLN A 34 1.45 -9.52 22.48
C GLN A 34 2.80 -9.64 21.74
N PRO A 35 3.93 -9.90 22.45
CA PRO A 35 5.23 -10.08 21.81
C PRO A 35 5.25 -11.21 20.76
N ALA A 36 4.57 -12.32 21.06
CA ALA A 36 4.48 -13.45 20.15
C ALA A 36 3.81 -13.08 18.83
N TYR A 37 2.75 -12.25 18.87
CA TYR A 37 2.08 -11.76 17.68
C TYR A 37 2.98 -10.85 16.86
N ARG A 38 3.65 -9.87 17.50
CA ARG A 38 4.58 -8.98 16.80
C ARG A 38 5.73 -9.77 16.14
N LYS A 39 6.27 -10.77 16.82
CA LYS A 39 7.30 -11.67 16.28
C LYS A 39 6.77 -12.42 15.03
N ALA A 40 5.60 -13.01 15.12
CA ALA A 40 4.99 -13.74 14.00
C ALA A 40 4.71 -12.81 12.81
N LEU A 41 4.18 -11.61 13.06
CA LEU A 41 3.91 -10.60 12.03
C LEU A 41 5.19 -10.17 11.31
N ARG A 42 6.25 -9.88 12.06
CA ARG A 42 7.57 -9.53 11.52
C ARG A 42 8.15 -10.68 10.68
N GLN A 43 8.10 -11.90 11.18
CA GLN A 43 8.56 -13.08 10.43
C GLN A 43 7.77 -13.27 9.14
N ARG A 44 6.45 -13.05 9.18
CA ARG A 44 5.60 -13.14 7.99
C ARG A 44 5.94 -12.10 6.94
N TRP A 45 6.24 -10.87 7.34
CA TRP A 45 6.71 -9.83 6.42
C TRP A 45 7.95 -10.26 5.65
N TYR A 46 9.00 -10.73 6.37
CA TYR A 46 10.24 -11.16 5.72
C TYR A 46 10.02 -12.38 4.84
N ALA A 47 9.29 -13.38 5.30
CA ALA A 47 8.99 -14.57 4.50
C ALA A 47 8.28 -14.23 3.18
N LEU A 48 7.33 -13.30 3.18
CA LEU A 48 6.63 -12.88 1.97
C LEU A 48 7.52 -12.06 1.02
N ASN A 49 8.47 -11.29 1.55
CA ASN A 49 9.49 -10.64 0.74
C ASN A 49 10.46 -11.64 0.12
N ASP A 50 10.96 -12.60 0.88
CA ASP A 50 11.88 -13.64 0.39
C ASP A 50 11.24 -14.51 -0.68
N GLN A 51 9.95 -14.82 -0.54
CA GLN A 51 9.14 -15.51 -1.55
C GLN A 51 8.83 -14.67 -2.78
N GLY A 52 9.21 -13.38 -2.80
CA GLY A 52 8.94 -12.47 -3.89
C GLY A 52 7.51 -11.92 -3.94
N ILE A 53 6.64 -12.28 -2.99
CA ILE A 53 5.23 -11.83 -2.98
C ILE A 53 5.14 -10.33 -2.74
N PHE A 54 5.90 -9.83 -1.74
CA PHE A 54 5.97 -8.40 -1.39
C PHE A 54 7.30 -7.75 -1.78
N LYS A 55 8.19 -8.44 -2.46
CA LYS A 55 9.42 -7.86 -2.95
C LYS A 55 9.11 -6.72 -3.93
N LEU A 56 9.66 -5.53 -3.68
CA LEU A 56 9.33 -4.34 -4.48
C LEU A 56 9.52 -4.58 -5.98
N ALA A 57 10.65 -5.19 -6.39
CA ALA A 57 10.91 -5.49 -7.79
C ALA A 57 9.81 -6.38 -8.41
N SER A 58 9.31 -7.38 -7.67
CA SER A 58 8.23 -8.26 -8.15
C SER A 58 6.90 -7.53 -8.26
N LEU A 59 6.62 -6.58 -7.35
CA LEU A 59 5.41 -5.75 -7.41
C LEU A 59 5.46 -4.83 -8.62
N LEU A 60 6.59 -4.18 -8.88
CA LEU A 60 6.76 -3.30 -10.04
C LEU A 60 6.63 -4.06 -11.36
N VAL A 61 7.25 -5.24 -11.47
CA VAL A 61 7.09 -6.11 -12.67
C VAL A 61 5.62 -6.48 -12.92
N ARG A 62 4.83 -6.72 -11.87
CA ARG A 62 3.38 -6.98 -12.04
C ARG A 62 2.63 -5.75 -12.54
N VAL A 63 2.96 -4.56 -12.04
CA VAL A 63 2.36 -3.31 -12.54
C VAL A 63 2.69 -3.12 -14.01
N ASP A 64 3.96 -3.33 -14.41
CA ASP A 64 4.39 -3.22 -15.80
C ASP A 64 3.69 -4.24 -16.71
N ALA A 65 3.50 -5.47 -16.23
CA ALA A 65 2.77 -6.50 -16.97
C ALA A 65 1.30 -6.13 -17.18
N TYR A 66 0.62 -5.60 -16.16
CA TYR A 66 -0.76 -5.10 -16.31
C TYR A 66 -0.83 -3.87 -17.21
N GLN A 67 0.13 -2.95 -17.10
CA GLN A 67 0.24 -1.81 -18.01
C GLN A 67 0.25 -2.30 -19.47
N SER A 68 1.14 -3.22 -19.81
CA SER A 68 1.29 -3.74 -21.17
C SER A 68 0.02 -4.44 -21.69
N GLN A 69 -0.76 -5.07 -20.79
CA GLN A 69 -2.03 -5.71 -21.16
C GLN A 69 -3.16 -4.71 -21.38
N LEU A 70 -3.17 -3.62 -20.63
CA LEU A 70 -4.27 -2.65 -20.63
C LEU A 70 -4.05 -1.49 -21.60
N GLU A 71 -2.79 -1.18 -21.94
CA GLU A 71 -2.41 0.00 -22.72
C GLU A 71 -3.20 0.15 -24.02
N GLN A 72 -3.46 -0.97 -24.72
CA GLN A 72 -4.22 -0.96 -25.97
C GLN A 72 -5.72 -0.68 -25.76
N LEU A 73 -6.25 -0.93 -24.57
CA LEU A 73 -7.66 -0.75 -24.23
C LEU A 73 -7.96 0.67 -23.70
N VAL A 74 -6.94 1.38 -23.25
CA VAL A 74 -7.05 2.70 -22.62
C VAL A 74 -7.77 3.72 -23.51
N PRO A 75 -7.42 3.89 -24.80
CA PRO A 75 -8.11 4.86 -25.67
C PRO A 75 -9.60 4.59 -25.78
N ALA A 76 -9.99 3.32 -25.98
CA ALA A 76 -11.40 2.94 -26.10
C ALA A 76 -12.15 3.16 -24.78
N ASN A 77 -11.50 2.87 -23.64
CA ASN A 77 -12.09 3.11 -22.33
C ASN A 77 -12.33 4.60 -22.08
N PHE A 78 -11.37 5.46 -22.37
CA PHE A 78 -11.52 6.91 -22.17
C PHE A 78 -12.43 7.58 -23.19
N ALA A 79 -12.58 7.01 -24.38
CA ALA A 79 -13.61 7.46 -25.33
C ALA A 79 -15.02 7.22 -24.79
N GLN A 80 -15.24 6.10 -24.11
CA GLN A 80 -16.54 5.76 -23.49
C GLN A 80 -16.75 6.44 -22.13
N TRP A 81 -15.67 6.55 -21.33
CA TRP A 81 -15.69 7.06 -19.96
C TRP A 81 -14.58 8.12 -19.80
N PRO A 82 -14.83 9.37 -20.22
CA PRO A 82 -13.83 10.43 -20.11
C PRO A 82 -13.39 10.68 -18.66
N ALA A 83 -12.09 10.69 -18.40
CA ALA A 83 -11.55 10.91 -17.06
C ALA A 83 -11.76 12.35 -16.54
N ASN A 84 -11.97 13.31 -17.45
CA ASN A 84 -12.20 14.72 -17.16
C ASN A 84 -13.67 15.10 -16.97
N GLY A 85 -14.54 14.12 -16.74
CA GLY A 85 -15.96 14.37 -16.46
C GLY A 85 -16.18 14.98 -15.06
N PRO A 86 -17.39 15.49 -14.78
CA PRO A 86 -17.70 16.15 -13.50
C PRO A 86 -17.61 15.23 -12.27
N VAL A 87 -17.46 13.94 -12.48
CA VAL A 87 -17.33 12.91 -11.41
C VAL A 87 -15.87 12.60 -11.10
N TYR A 88 -14.94 12.98 -11.98
CA TYR A 88 -13.51 12.73 -11.80
C TYR A 88 -12.78 14.06 -11.59
N TYR A 89 -12.00 14.13 -10.55
CA TYR A 89 -11.35 15.36 -10.08
C TYR A 89 -10.05 15.70 -10.80
N ASP A 90 -9.50 14.76 -11.60
CA ASP A 90 -8.19 14.91 -12.23
C ASP A 90 -8.22 14.64 -13.72
N ASP A 91 -7.45 15.45 -14.45
CA ASP A 91 -7.07 15.23 -15.85
C ASP A 91 -5.89 14.23 -15.96
N ASN A 92 -5.71 13.35 -14.99
CA ASN A 92 -4.61 12.42 -14.98
C ASN A 92 -4.74 11.38 -16.08
N ASP A 93 -3.70 11.27 -16.87
CA ASP A 93 -3.59 10.22 -17.85
C ASP A 93 -3.23 8.86 -17.20
N PHE A 94 -3.45 7.81 -17.93
CA PHE A 94 -3.17 6.44 -17.49
C PHE A 94 -1.71 6.24 -17.05
N SER A 95 -0.77 6.84 -17.77
CA SER A 95 0.67 6.72 -17.49
C SER A 95 1.05 7.49 -16.21
N ALA A 96 0.48 8.67 -16.00
CA ALA A 96 0.68 9.44 -14.77
C ALA A 96 0.19 8.68 -13.55
N GLU A 97 -1.00 8.07 -13.61
CA GLU A 97 -1.55 7.25 -12.53
C GLU A 97 -0.70 6.02 -12.22
N LEU A 98 -0.19 5.33 -13.23
CA LEU A 98 0.72 4.21 -13.03
C LEU A 98 2.04 4.63 -12.38
N ASN A 99 2.58 5.78 -12.75
CA ASN A 99 3.77 6.33 -12.11
C ASN A 99 3.53 6.68 -10.65
N LEU A 100 2.36 7.24 -10.31
CA LEU A 100 1.97 7.48 -8.93
C LEU A 100 1.83 6.18 -8.14
N MET A 101 1.22 5.14 -8.72
CA MET A 101 1.12 3.82 -8.11
C MET A 101 2.51 3.21 -7.84
N LYS A 102 3.43 3.26 -8.81
CA LYS A 102 4.81 2.77 -8.65
C LYS A 102 5.55 3.53 -7.55
N LYS A 103 5.40 4.86 -7.52
CA LYS A 103 5.96 5.71 -6.46
C LYS A 103 5.40 5.33 -5.09
N TYR A 104 4.07 5.16 -4.98
CA TYR A 104 3.43 4.71 -3.75
C TYR A 104 3.99 3.37 -3.26
N LEU A 105 4.09 2.37 -4.15
CA LEU A 105 4.65 1.06 -3.82
C LEU A 105 6.07 1.17 -3.27
N GLY A 106 6.92 2.00 -3.87
CA GLY A 106 8.30 2.22 -3.41
C GLY A 106 8.35 2.83 -2.01
N ILE A 107 7.60 3.91 -1.79
CA ILE A 107 7.54 4.59 -0.49
C ILE A 107 6.96 3.64 0.57
N ARG A 108 5.86 2.97 0.26
CA ARG A 108 5.17 2.07 1.19
C ARG A 108 6.02 0.86 1.56
N HIS A 109 6.69 0.25 0.59
CA HIS A 109 7.60 -0.87 0.85
C HIS A 109 8.73 -0.45 1.79
N LYS A 110 9.34 0.72 1.56
CA LYS A 110 10.38 1.26 2.44
C LYS A 110 9.85 1.47 3.87
N MET A 111 8.69 2.12 4.01
CA MET A 111 8.07 2.37 5.32
C MET A 111 7.78 1.07 6.07
N LEU A 112 7.20 0.07 5.40
CA LEU A 112 6.92 -1.23 6.00
C LEU A 112 8.21 -1.97 6.40
N THR A 113 9.24 -1.91 5.56
CA THR A 113 10.53 -2.53 5.85
C THR A 113 11.17 -1.92 7.10
N THR A 114 11.15 -0.58 7.21
CA THR A 114 11.63 0.13 8.40
C THR A 114 10.80 -0.23 9.62
N TYR A 115 9.48 -0.16 9.51
CA TYR A 115 8.56 -0.51 10.61
C TYR A 115 8.81 -1.91 11.16
N PHE A 116 8.94 -2.92 10.29
CA PHE A 116 9.20 -4.30 10.72
C PHE A 116 10.63 -4.51 11.22
N ALA A 117 11.61 -3.75 10.74
CA ALA A 117 12.97 -3.80 11.26
C ALA A 117 13.05 -3.27 12.69
N GLU A 118 12.34 -2.17 12.98
CA GLU A 118 12.34 -1.48 14.28
C GLU A 118 11.31 -2.04 15.26
N MET A 119 10.41 -2.92 14.82
CA MET A 119 9.36 -3.49 15.65
C MET A 119 9.93 -4.22 16.85
N SER A 120 9.64 -3.74 18.05
CA SER A 120 10.00 -4.42 19.30
C SER A 120 9.25 -5.76 19.41
N ILE A 121 10.02 -6.83 19.57
CA ILE A 121 9.51 -8.21 19.80
C ILE A 121 9.68 -8.68 21.25
N GLY A 122 10.24 -7.83 22.09
CA GLY A 122 10.39 -8.06 23.52
C GLY A 122 9.09 -7.80 24.31
N PRO A 123 9.06 -8.13 25.62
CA PRO A 123 7.97 -7.75 26.50
C PRO A 123 7.76 -6.23 26.44
N ALA A 124 6.52 -5.79 26.59
CA ALA A 124 6.23 -4.37 26.74
C ALA A 124 7.00 -3.82 27.96
N ALA A 125 7.59 -2.64 27.82
CA ALA A 125 8.14 -1.96 28.99
C ALA A 125 7.01 -1.81 30.04
N PRO A 126 7.30 -2.00 31.34
CA PRO A 126 6.33 -1.76 32.39
C PRO A 126 5.82 -0.33 32.25
N ALA A 127 4.50 -0.15 32.33
CA ALA A 127 3.90 1.17 32.34
C ALA A 127 4.55 1.96 33.48
N SER A 128 5.13 3.12 33.16
CA SER A 128 5.57 4.06 34.20
C SER A 128 4.34 4.53 34.96
N GLU A 129 4.25 4.16 36.25
CA GLU A 129 3.25 4.69 37.18
C GLU A 129 3.35 6.22 37.30
#